data_f289a1900dae74206dc626b558763448
#
_entry.id   f289a1900dae74206dc626b558763448
#
_cell.length_a   1.000
_cell.length_b   1.000
_cell.length_c   1.000
_cell.angle_alpha   90.00
_cell.angle_beta   90.00
_cell.angle_gamma   90.00
#
_symmetry.space_group_name_H-M   'P 1'
#
loop_
_entity.id
_entity.type
_entity.pdbx_description
1 polymer ?
#
loop_
_entity_poly.entity_id
_entity_poly.type
_entity_poly.pdbx_seq_one_letter_code
_entity_poly.pdbx_strand_id
1 'polypeptide(L)'
;MVIATVFLSIIGMSAGLVLGSRHETPPQLNGPDDPNAYVPPEPTSQSVECPPQMHDTARKVLGYDVNLSQVLRVRTEDTDMSVWVCRDDAGELYYQANRGGDSGRWVEGQTALFLSGVAQGDDDYHATANDGNFFSVNESRLKIVFKNGKQETHPVSPE
;
A
#
# COMPACT_ATOMS: atom_id res chain seq x y z
N MET A 1 -40.84 19.02 26.26
CA MET A 1 -40.79 19.36 24.83
C MET A 1 -39.89 18.36 24.14
N VAL A 2 -40.46 17.35 23.50
CA VAL A 2 -39.71 16.22 22.88
C VAL A 2 -39.61 16.51 21.39
N ILE A 3 -38.41 16.66 20.89
CA ILE A 3 -38.17 16.80 19.45
C ILE A 3 -37.74 15.44 18.90
N ALA A 4 -38.65 14.79 18.22
CA ALA A 4 -38.39 13.56 17.49
C ALA A 4 -37.74 13.92 16.16
N THR A 5 -36.46 13.57 16.00
CA THR A 5 -35.76 13.64 14.72
C THR A 5 -36.02 12.35 13.93
N VAL A 6 -36.78 12.48 12.86
CA VAL A 6 -37.03 11.41 11.89
C VAL A 6 -35.82 11.27 10.99
N PHE A 7 -35.11 10.15 11.08
CA PHE A 7 -34.09 9.77 10.11
C PHE A 7 -34.75 9.16 8.89
N LEU A 8 -34.71 9.88 7.79
CA LEU A 8 -35.12 9.37 6.48
C LEU A 8 -33.96 8.58 5.87
N SER A 9 -34.04 7.27 5.93
CA SER A 9 -33.11 6.39 5.24
C SER A 9 -33.46 6.32 3.76
N ILE A 10 -32.69 6.97 2.91
CA ILE A 10 -32.80 6.83 1.46
C ILE A 10 -31.92 5.64 1.06
N ILE A 11 -32.54 4.48 0.88
CA ILE A 11 -31.90 3.32 0.25
C ILE A 11 -31.94 3.54 -1.26
N GLY A 12 -30.86 4.07 -1.81
CA GLY A 12 -30.66 4.14 -3.25
C GLY A 12 -30.24 2.77 -3.80
N MET A 13 -31.17 2.02 -4.38
CA MET A 13 -30.85 0.88 -5.23
C MET A 13 -30.30 1.38 -6.55
N SER A 14 -28.98 1.41 -6.70
CA SER A 14 -28.32 1.52 -8.00
C SER A 14 -28.22 0.12 -8.62
N ALA A 15 -29.17 -0.21 -9.48
CA ALA A 15 -29.05 -1.35 -10.38
C ALA A 15 -27.95 -1.05 -11.40
N GLY A 16 -26.74 -1.50 -11.13
CA GLY A 16 -25.62 -1.46 -12.07
C GLY A 16 -25.88 -2.44 -13.21
N LEU A 17 -26.19 -1.93 -14.40
CA LEU A 17 -26.18 -2.68 -15.66
C LEU A 17 -24.73 -3.08 -15.96
N VAL A 18 -24.38 -4.33 -15.65
CA VAL A 18 -23.16 -4.95 -16.15
C VAL A 18 -23.39 -5.25 -17.63
N LEU A 19 -22.92 -4.38 -18.49
CA LEU A 19 -22.72 -4.69 -19.91
C LEU A 19 -21.54 -5.66 -20.01
N GLY A 20 -21.84 -6.95 -19.91
CA GLY A 20 -20.91 -8.01 -20.19
C GLY A 20 -20.44 -7.91 -21.64
N SER A 21 -19.20 -7.49 -21.84
CA SER A 21 -18.49 -7.71 -23.10
C SER A 21 -18.39 -9.22 -23.33
N ARG A 22 -19.30 -9.75 -24.15
CA ARG A 22 -19.16 -11.10 -24.68
C ARG A 22 -17.95 -11.09 -25.61
N HIS A 23 -16.84 -11.61 -25.12
CA HIS A 23 -15.80 -12.13 -25.99
C HIS A 23 -16.41 -13.34 -26.66
N GLU A 24 -16.78 -13.20 -27.94
CA GLU A 24 -17.10 -14.31 -28.81
C GLU A 24 -15.82 -15.14 -28.97
N THR A 25 -15.79 -16.27 -28.29
CA THR A 25 -14.78 -17.30 -28.52
C THR A 25 -15.05 -17.87 -29.90
N PRO A 26 -14.10 -17.86 -30.83
CA PRO A 26 -14.25 -18.56 -32.11
C PRO A 26 -14.48 -20.06 -31.83
N PRO A 27 -15.29 -20.78 -32.64
CA PRO A 27 -15.55 -22.19 -32.44
C PRO A 27 -14.22 -22.95 -32.56
N GLN A 28 -13.84 -23.62 -31.48
CA GLN A 28 -12.74 -24.61 -31.51
C GLN A 28 -13.17 -25.77 -32.37
N LEU A 29 -12.54 -25.91 -33.53
CA LEU A 29 -12.49 -27.15 -34.28
C LEU A 29 -11.68 -28.15 -33.43
N ASN A 30 -12.35 -29.19 -32.97
CA ASN A 30 -11.73 -30.34 -32.33
C ASN A 30 -10.71 -30.95 -33.30
N GLY A 31 -9.42 -30.65 -33.11
CA GLY A 31 -8.30 -31.37 -33.69
C GLY A 31 -7.73 -32.32 -32.63
N PRO A 32 -7.13 -33.45 -33.07
CA PRO A 32 -6.63 -34.45 -32.14
C PRO A 32 -5.52 -33.91 -31.24
N ASP A 33 -5.47 -34.43 -30.02
CA ASP A 33 -4.55 -34.14 -28.93
C ASP A 33 -3.11 -33.92 -29.42
N ASP A 34 -2.64 -32.68 -29.48
CA ASP A 34 -1.24 -32.36 -29.68
C ASP A 34 -0.58 -32.24 -28.29
N PRO A 35 0.25 -33.21 -27.88
CA PRO A 35 0.90 -33.21 -26.57
C PRO A 35 1.96 -32.10 -26.43
N ASN A 36 2.12 -31.25 -27.44
CA ASN A 36 3.11 -30.17 -27.46
C ASN A 36 2.49 -28.76 -27.60
N ALA A 37 1.23 -28.60 -27.18
CA ALA A 37 0.63 -27.27 -27.13
C ALA A 37 1.46 -26.37 -26.20
N TYR A 38 2.17 -25.40 -26.78
CA TYR A 38 2.87 -24.36 -26.07
C TYR A 38 1.82 -23.53 -25.32
N VAL A 39 1.72 -23.73 -24.01
CA VAL A 39 1.00 -22.85 -23.09
C VAL A 39 1.94 -21.69 -22.81
N PRO A 40 1.64 -20.46 -23.28
CA PRO A 40 2.46 -19.32 -22.91
C PRO A 40 2.46 -19.21 -21.38
N PRO A 41 3.61 -19.00 -20.73
CA PRO A 41 3.61 -18.76 -19.30
C PRO A 41 2.74 -17.53 -19.03
N GLU A 42 1.74 -17.70 -18.17
CA GLU A 42 0.99 -16.56 -17.65
C GLU A 42 1.99 -15.57 -17.05
N PRO A 43 1.89 -14.26 -17.35
CA PRO A 43 2.76 -13.27 -16.73
C PRO A 43 2.52 -13.35 -15.21
N THR A 44 3.39 -14.05 -14.52
CA THR A 44 3.43 -14.03 -13.07
C THR A 44 3.82 -12.60 -12.71
N SER A 45 2.85 -11.79 -12.30
CA SER A 45 3.11 -10.49 -11.69
C SER A 45 3.89 -10.78 -10.41
N GLN A 46 5.21 -10.82 -10.50
CA GLN A 46 6.07 -10.96 -9.34
C GLN A 46 5.86 -9.70 -8.51
N SER A 47 5.15 -9.83 -7.40
CA SER A 47 5.08 -8.77 -6.40
C SER A 47 6.51 -8.50 -5.91
N VAL A 48 6.93 -7.26 -5.98
CA VAL A 48 8.22 -6.85 -5.43
C VAL A 48 8.13 -6.99 -3.90
N GLU A 49 9.09 -7.68 -3.30
CA GLU A 49 9.15 -7.81 -1.84
C GLU A 49 9.65 -6.52 -1.20
N CYS A 50 9.21 -6.28 0.02
CA CYS A 50 9.71 -5.19 0.83
C CYS A 50 11.10 -5.51 1.40
N PRO A 51 11.88 -4.49 1.83
CA PRO A 51 13.23 -4.71 2.33
C PRO A 51 13.28 -5.72 3.49
N PRO A 52 14.28 -6.61 3.55
CA PRO A 52 14.41 -7.59 4.64
C PRO A 52 14.41 -6.96 6.04
N GLN A 53 14.98 -5.75 6.18
CA GLN A 53 15.00 -5.00 7.42
C GLN A 53 13.60 -4.61 7.89
N MET A 54 12.68 -4.35 6.96
CA MET A 54 11.28 -4.07 7.27
C MET A 54 10.58 -5.33 7.80
N HIS A 55 10.84 -6.51 7.21
CA HIS A 55 10.33 -7.78 7.72
C HIS A 55 10.83 -8.05 9.15
N ASP A 56 12.12 -7.80 9.41
CA ASP A 56 12.69 -7.96 10.76
C ASP A 56 12.07 -6.99 11.77
N THR A 57 11.78 -5.76 11.37
CA THR A 57 11.12 -4.76 12.22
C THR A 57 9.67 -5.15 12.46
N ALA A 58 8.94 -5.53 11.42
CA ALA A 58 7.55 -6.00 11.52
C ALA A 58 7.44 -7.17 12.50
N ARG A 59 8.30 -8.19 12.37
CA ARG A 59 8.36 -9.34 13.29
C ARG A 59 8.55 -8.92 14.75
N LYS A 60 9.44 -7.96 15.00
CA LYS A 60 9.71 -7.46 16.37
C LYS A 60 8.54 -6.67 16.94
N VAL A 61 7.87 -5.86 16.12
CA VAL A 61 6.77 -4.99 16.55
C VAL A 61 5.46 -5.77 16.68
N LEU A 62 5.17 -6.64 15.72
CA LEU A 62 3.91 -7.42 15.67
C LEU A 62 3.97 -8.70 16.50
N GLY A 63 5.18 -9.27 16.70
CA GLY A 63 5.38 -10.52 17.43
C GLY A 63 5.17 -11.79 16.60
N TYR A 64 4.96 -11.66 15.29
CA TYR A 64 4.82 -12.76 14.33
C TYR A 64 5.39 -12.41 12.97
N ASP A 65 5.65 -13.42 12.14
CA ASP A 65 6.14 -13.22 10.79
C ASP A 65 5.02 -12.81 9.84
N VAL A 66 5.32 -11.86 8.97
CA VAL A 66 4.43 -11.40 7.89
C VAL A 66 5.20 -11.37 6.57
N ASN A 67 4.54 -11.77 5.49
CA ASN A 67 5.04 -11.55 4.14
C ASN A 67 4.63 -10.14 3.70
N LEU A 68 5.58 -9.33 3.28
CA LEU A 68 5.34 -7.94 2.93
C LEU A 68 5.65 -7.70 1.45
N SER A 69 4.62 -7.40 0.69
CA SER A 69 4.72 -7.01 -0.72
C SER A 69 4.69 -5.50 -0.87
N GLN A 70 5.58 -4.97 -1.70
CA GLN A 70 5.71 -3.54 -1.93
C GLN A 70 4.49 -3.00 -2.69
N VAL A 71 3.87 -1.95 -2.14
CA VAL A 71 2.76 -1.20 -2.75
C VAL A 71 3.27 0.14 -3.28
N LEU A 72 4.13 0.81 -2.50
CA LEU A 72 4.75 2.07 -2.85
C LEU A 72 6.20 2.07 -2.36
N ARG A 73 7.10 2.61 -3.18
CA ARG A 73 8.46 2.96 -2.78
C ARG A 73 8.83 4.30 -3.39
N VAL A 74 9.24 5.24 -2.54
CA VAL A 74 9.64 6.58 -2.94
C VAL A 74 10.87 7.04 -2.15
N ARG A 75 11.61 7.98 -2.72
CA ARG A 75 12.75 8.63 -2.08
C ARG A 75 12.56 10.14 -2.06
N THR A 76 12.83 10.76 -0.91
CA THR A 76 12.82 12.22 -0.81
C THR A 76 14.02 12.82 -1.56
N GLU A 77 13.77 13.92 -2.26
CA GLU A 77 14.79 14.61 -3.07
C GLU A 77 15.72 15.48 -2.21
N ASP A 78 15.25 15.87 -1.03
CA ASP A 78 15.90 16.87 -0.18
C ASP A 78 16.55 16.31 1.11
N THR A 79 16.12 15.13 1.56
CA THR A 79 16.55 14.59 2.88
C THR A 79 17.14 13.20 2.84
N ASP A 80 17.33 12.61 1.66
CA ASP A 80 17.89 11.27 1.46
C ASP A 80 17.17 10.18 2.29
N MET A 81 15.86 10.24 2.30
CA MET A 81 15.03 9.28 3.02
C MET A 81 14.22 8.45 2.03
N SER A 82 14.29 7.14 2.11
CA SER A 82 13.37 6.27 1.37
C SER A 82 12.19 5.87 2.25
N VAL A 83 11.03 5.78 1.62
CA VAL A 83 9.76 5.41 2.25
C VAL A 83 9.15 4.25 1.48
N TRP A 84 8.70 3.25 2.20
CA TRP A 84 7.97 2.09 1.69
C TRP A 84 6.59 2.05 2.30
N VAL A 85 5.60 1.71 1.48
CA VAL A 85 4.31 1.20 1.92
C VAL A 85 4.22 -0.25 1.45
N CYS A 86 3.97 -1.15 2.37
CA CYS A 86 3.94 -2.58 2.13
C CYS A 86 2.61 -3.16 2.58
N ARG A 87 2.18 -4.22 1.91
CA ARG A 87 0.95 -4.93 2.22
C ARG A 87 1.26 -6.37 2.59
N ASP A 88 0.62 -6.87 3.63
CA ASP A 88 0.69 -8.29 3.97
C ASP A 88 -0.36 -9.14 3.25
N ASP A 89 -0.31 -10.46 3.46
CA ASP A 89 -1.25 -11.42 2.86
C ASP A 89 -2.69 -11.24 3.35
N ALA A 90 -2.90 -10.58 4.49
CA ALA A 90 -4.22 -10.23 5.03
C ALA A 90 -4.78 -8.91 4.44
N GLY A 91 -3.95 -8.16 3.71
CA GLY A 91 -4.31 -6.87 3.11
C GLY A 91 -3.99 -5.67 4.01
N GLU A 92 -3.40 -5.89 5.18
CA GLU A 92 -2.99 -4.82 6.08
C GLU A 92 -1.79 -4.06 5.52
N LEU A 93 -1.77 -2.76 5.74
CA LEU A 93 -0.74 -1.88 5.24
C LEU A 93 0.21 -1.42 6.35
N TYR A 94 1.48 -1.32 5.98
CA TYR A 94 2.58 -0.92 6.86
C TYR A 94 3.42 0.15 6.18
N TYR A 95 3.87 1.11 6.96
CA TYR A 95 4.76 2.19 6.52
C TYR A 95 6.14 1.97 7.13
N GLN A 96 7.17 2.18 6.33
CA GLN A 96 8.55 2.23 6.79
C GLN A 96 9.26 3.40 6.13
N ALA A 97 9.94 4.21 6.92
CA ALA A 97 10.89 5.19 6.44
C ALA A 97 12.29 4.85 6.94
N ASN A 98 13.32 5.13 6.14
CA ASN A 98 14.71 5.03 6.56
C ASN A 98 15.59 6.09 5.90
N ARG A 99 16.44 6.75 6.69
CA ARG A 99 17.46 7.68 6.19
C ARG A 99 18.58 6.91 5.51
N GLY A 100 18.98 7.37 4.31
CA GLY A 100 20.00 6.71 3.50
C GLY A 100 19.47 5.49 2.74
N GLY A 101 18.14 5.28 2.66
CA GLY A 101 17.52 4.21 1.90
C GLY A 101 17.90 2.81 2.40
N ASP A 102 17.99 1.84 1.48
CA ASP A 102 18.29 0.43 1.79
C ASP A 102 19.66 0.25 2.42
N SER A 103 20.64 1.03 1.97
CA SER A 103 22.03 0.96 2.45
C SER A 103 22.28 1.74 3.73
N GLY A 104 21.31 2.56 4.15
CA GLY A 104 21.39 3.33 5.38
C GLY A 104 21.35 2.44 6.63
N ARG A 105 21.72 3.00 7.76
CA ARG A 105 21.59 2.30 9.04
C ARG A 105 20.12 2.24 9.45
N TRP A 106 19.63 1.06 9.78
CA TRP A 106 18.26 0.84 10.23
C TRP A 106 18.20 0.75 11.75
N VAL A 107 17.88 1.86 12.41
CA VAL A 107 17.68 1.93 13.86
C VAL A 107 16.33 2.55 14.13
N GLU A 108 15.37 1.71 14.54
CA GLU A 108 14.01 2.15 14.82
C GLU A 108 13.99 3.26 15.88
N GLY A 109 13.19 4.32 15.62
CA GLY A 109 13.12 5.51 16.46
C GLY A 109 14.30 6.49 16.32
N GLN A 110 15.30 6.21 15.46
CA GLN A 110 16.44 7.10 15.22
C GLN A 110 16.62 7.42 13.74
N THR A 111 16.93 6.41 12.92
CA THR A 111 17.09 6.54 11.48
C THR A 111 15.96 5.90 10.70
N ALA A 112 15.23 5.00 11.33
CA ALA A 112 14.10 4.27 10.77
C ALA A 112 12.83 4.50 11.59
N LEU A 113 11.68 4.45 10.92
CA LEU A 113 10.35 4.54 11.52
C LEU A 113 9.41 3.52 10.87
N PHE A 114 8.95 2.55 11.66
CA PHE A 114 7.94 1.58 11.25
C PHE A 114 6.58 1.93 11.86
N LEU A 115 5.52 1.91 11.04
CA LEU A 115 4.15 2.14 11.50
C LEU A 115 3.23 1.05 10.95
N SER A 116 2.42 0.48 11.81
CA SER A 116 1.26 -0.35 11.45
C SER A 116 -0.01 0.50 11.37
N GLY A 117 -1.10 -0.09 10.87
CA GLY A 117 -2.38 0.62 10.80
C GLY A 117 -2.38 1.76 9.79
N VAL A 118 -1.66 1.59 8.69
CA VAL A 118 -1.69 2.51 7.56
C VAL A 118 -3.04 2.42 6.88
N ALA A 119 -3.66 3.57 6.63
CA ALA A 119 -4.87 3.66 5.83
C ALA A 119 -4.54 4.14 4.42
N GLN A 120 -5.28 3.62 3.45
CA GLN A 120 -5.24 4.10 2.07
C GLN A 120 -6.32 5.16 1.89
N GLY A 121 -5.93 6.38 1.50
CA GLY A 121 -6.81 7.45 1.06
C GLY A 121 -7.09 7.36 -0.44
N ASP A 122 -7.70 8.41 -1.01
CA ASP A 122 -7.99 8.47 -2.43
C ASP A 122 -6.71 8.55 -3.27
N ASP A 123 -5.73 9.34 -2.81
CA ASP A 123 -4.49 9.62 -3.54
C ASP A 123 -3.23 9.39 -2.70
N ASP A 124 -3.34 8.90 -1.46
CA ASP A 124 -2.21 8.75 -0.56
C ASP A 124 -2.37 7.55 0.39
N TYR A 125 -1.27 7.24 1.08
CA TYR A 125 -1.23 6.34 2.22
C TYR A 125 -0.87 7.15 3.45
N HIS A 126 -1.58 6.93 4.57
CA HIS A 126 -1.33 7.70 5.77
C HIS A 126 -1.37 6.87 7.05
N ALA A 127 -0.58 7.28 8.02
CA ALA A 127 -0.49 6.66 9.34
C ALA A 127 -0.19 7.70 10.41
N THR A 128 -0.57 7.38 11.64
CA THR A 128 -0.24 8.18 12.82
C THR A 128 0.70 7.39 13.72
N ALA A 129 1.84 7.97 14.05
CA ALA A 129 2.79 7.39 15.00
C ALA A 129 2.29 7.54 16.44
N ASN A 130 2.84 6.72 17.35
CA ASN A 130 2.47 6.70 18.76
C ASN A 130 2.70 8.05 19.49
N ASP A 131 3.62 8.87 18.98
CA ASP A 131 3.91 10.19 19.50
C ASP A 131 2.91 11.28 19.02
N GLY A 132 1.97 10.90 18.13
CA GLY A 132 0.95 11.75 17.56
C GLY A 132 1.36 12.50 16.30
N ASN A 133 2.53 12.18 15.71
CA ASN A 133 2.90 12.67 14.39
C ASN A 133 2.14 11.93 13.32
N PHE A 134 1.64 12.64 12.33
CA PHE A 134 0.91 12.09 11.20
C PHE A 134 1.78 12.13 9.93
N PHE A 135 1.78 11.05 9.18
CA PHE A 135 2.52 10.86 7.94
C PHE A 135 1.54 10.56 6.80
N SER A 136 1.71 11.22 5.66
CA SER A 136 0.98 10.96 4.43
C SER A 136 1.98 10.92 3.28
N VAL A 137 1.92 9.89 2.44
CA VAL A 137 2.85 9.67 1.33
C VAL A 137 2.10 9.22 0.08
N ASN A 138 2.54 9.74 -1.07
CA ASN A 138 2.18 9.27 -2.40
C ASN A 138 3.39 9.34 -3.33
N GLU A 139 3.21 9.12 -4.63
CA GLU A 139 4.29 9.12 -5.61
C GLU A 139 4.96 10.49 -5.85
N SER A 140 4.40 11.58 -5.32
CA SER A 140 4.89 12.94 -5.55
C SER A 140 5.36 13.68 -4.31
N ARG A 141 4.92 13.25 -3.12
CA ARG A 141 5.24 13.95 -1.88
C ARG A 141 5.15 13.06 -0.64
N LEU A 142 5.96 13.39 0.34
CA LEU A 142 5.83 12.96 1.73
C LEU A 142 5.45 14.18 2.58
N LYS A 143 4.31 14.12 3.27
CA LYS A 143 3.86 15.15 4.21
C LYS A 143 3.94 14.62 5.64
N ILE A 144 4.51 15.42 6.53
CA ILE A 144 4.62 15.13 7.95
C ILE A 144 3.90 16.25 8.71
N VAL A 145 2.94 15.90 9.55
CA VAL A 145 2.27 16.82 10.45
C VAL A 145 2.67 16.45 11.86
N PHE A 146 3.44 17.30 12.49
CA PHE A 146 3.90 17.09 13.86
C PHE A 146 2.79 17.33 14.87
N LYS A 147 2.84 16.68 16.02
CA LYS A 147 1.89 16.84 17.13
C LYS A 147 1.68 18.31 17.54
N ASN A 148 2.67 19.15 17.39
CA ASN A 148 2.58 20.60 17.70
C ASN A 148 1.93 21.43 16.59
N GLY A 149 1.44 20.79 15.51
CA GLY A 149 0.81 21.44 14.37
C GLY A 149 1.78 21.94 13.29
N LYS A 150 3.10 21.85 13.50
CA LYS A 150 4.09 22.11 12.44
C LYS A 150 3.89 21.10 11.32
N GLN A 151 4.07 21.55 10.06
CA GLN A 151 4.01 20.69 8.88
C GLN A 151 5.29 20.79 8.08
N GLU A 152 5.72 19.67 7.56
CA GLU A 152 6.81 19.57 6.59
C GLU A 152 6.32 18.80 5.37
N THR A 153 6.78 19.19 4.19
CA THR A 153 6.45 18.50 2.94
C THR A 153 7.72 18.36 2.12
N HIS A 154 8.02 17.14 1.74
CA HIS A 154 9.20 16.76 0.98
C HIS A 154 8.75 16.25 -0.40
N PRO A 155 9.31 16.78 -1.49
CA PRO A 155 9.12 16.19 -2.81
C PRO A 155 9.77 14.80 -2.82
N VAL A 156 9.12 13.85 -3.49
CA VAL A 156 9.63 12.49 -3.63
C VAL A 156 9.61 12.04 -5.08
N SER A 157 10.49 11.09 -5.39
CA SER A 157 10.52 10.38 -6.66
C SER A 157 10.31 8.89 -6.42
N PRO A 158 9.52 8.18 -7.26
CA PRO A 158 9.42 6.72 -7.21
C PRO A 158 10.78 6.03 -7.40
N GLU A 159 11.01 4.93 -6.67
CA GLU A 159 12.20 4.07 -6.79
C GLU A 159 11.85 2.66 -7.28
#